data_d0b3412f0f65aa8e4d88f2fa4f1409e5
#
_entry.id   d0b3412f0f65aa8e4d88f2fa4f1409e5
#
_cell.length_a   1.000
_cell.length_b   1.000
_cell.length_c   1.000
_cell.angle_alpha   90.00
_cell.angle_beta   90.00
_cell.angle_gamma   90.00
#
_symmetry.space_group_name_H-M   'P 1'
#
loop_
_entity.id
_entity.type
_entity.pdbx_description
1 polymer ?
#
loop_
_entity_poly.entity_id
_entity_poly.type
_entity_poly.pdbx_seq_one_letter_code
_entity_poly.pdbx_strand_id
1 'polypeptide(L)'
;MRYLLVLAMLASMAACQRTPEQQQADALRSDARQRAADTENQADFQADRLQQQASDLQNQAAQAGGMTGERLRIRAKALDQESKVIRKQGDMQADAAREDADARIKASKSR
;
A
#
# COMPACT_ATOMS: atom_id res chain seq x y z
N MET A 1 -11.90 -25.52 -49.41
CA MET A 1 -12.33 -25.75 -47.99
C MET A 1 -11.22 -25.61 -46.95
N ARG A 2 -9.97 -25.84 -47.32
CA ARG A 2 -8.84 -25.68 -46.36
C ARG A 2 -8.55 -24.23 -45.93
N TYR A 3 -8.92 -23.26 -46.76
CA TYR A 3 -8.67 -21.84 -46.48
C TYR A 3 -9.72 -21.16 -45.58
N LEU A 4 -10.90 -21.75 -45.45
CA LEU A 4 -11.95 -21.22 -44.56
C LEU A 4 -11.68 -21.48 -43.08
N LEU A 5 -10.93 -22.54 -42.78
CA LEU A 5 -10.55 -22.87 -41.39
C LEU A 5 -9.44 -21.98 -40.86
N VAL A 6 -8.57 -21.47 -41.73
CA VAL A 6 -7.47 -20.55 -41.33
C VAL A 6 -8.00 -19.15 -41.02
N LEU A 7 -9.03 -18.73 -41.76
CA LEU A 7 -9.67 -17.41 -41.50
C LEU A 7 -10.46 -17.34 -40.19
N ALA A 8 -11.02 -18.50 -39.77
CA ALA A 8 -11.75 -18.59 -38.52
C ALA A 8 -10.82 -18.53 -37.28
N MET A 9 -9.57 -19.01 -37.40
CA MET A 9 -8.59 -18.92 -36.32
C MET A 9 -7.99 -17.53 -36.15
N LEU A 10 -7.90 -16.73 -37.20
CA LEU A 10 -7.41 -15.36 -37.12
C LEU A 10 -8.42 -14.41 -36.48
N ALA A 11 -9.72 -14.68 -36.64
CA ALA A 11 -10.77 -13.86 -36.00
C ALA A 11 -10.85 -14.06 -34.50
N SER A 12 -10.44 -15.23 -33.97
CA SER A 12 -10.48 -15.49 -32.52
C SER A 12 -9.33 -14.84 -31.76
N MET A 13 -8.22 -14.51 -32.40
CA MET A 13 -7.12 -13.77 -31.76
C MET A 13 -7.42 -12.27 -31.58
N ALA A 14 -8.23 -11.69 -32.47
CA ALA A 14 -8.60 -10.27 -32.37
C ALA A 14 -9.54 -9.97 -31.21
N ALA A 15 -10.32 -10.97 -30.74
CA ALA A 15 -11.25 -10.81 -29.62
C ALA A 15 -10.55 -10.76 -28.25
N CYS A 16 -9.29 -11.18 -28.13
CA CYS A 16 -8.52 -11.20 -26.88
C CYS A 16 -7.60 -9.98 -26.71
N GLN A 17 -7.53 -9.09 -27.70
CA GLN A 17 -6.69 -7.88 -27.62
C GLN A 17 -7.44 -6.75 -26.93
N ARG A 18 -6.93 -6.35 -25.77
CA ARG A 18 -7.40 -5.13 -25.08
C ARG A 18 -6.98 -3.90 -25.88
N THR A 19 -7.80 -2.85 -25.87
CA THR A 19 -7.44 -1.58 -26.48
C THR A 19 -6.20 -0.99 -25.77
N PRO A 20 -5.37 -0.19 -26.47
CA PRO A 20 -4.23 0.47 -25.84
C PRO A 20 -4.61 1.32 -24.62
N GLU A 21 -5.78 1.93 -24.62
CA GLU A 21 -6.30 2.70 -23.49
C GLU A 21 -6.58 1.83 -22.28
N GLN A 22 -7.16 0.63 -22.48
CA GLN A 22 -7.40 -0.33 -21.41
C GLN A 22 -6.09 -0.86 -20.84
N GLN A 23 -5.09 -1.13 -21.68
CA GLN A 23 -3.77 -1.56 -21.26
C GLN A 23 -3.09 -0.49 -20.39
N GLN A 24 -3.19 0.77 -20.80
CA GLN A 24 -2.66 1.91 -20.03
C GLN A 24 -3.35 2.04 -18.67
N ALA A 25 -4.68 1.95 -18.65
CA ALA A 25 -5.45 2.01 -17.41
C ALA A 25 -5.10 0.87 -16.46
N ASP A 26 -4.96 -0.35 -16.97
CA ASP A 26 -4.58 -1.52 -16.17
C ASP A 26 -3.14 -1.38 -15.63
N ALA A 27 -2.22 -0.84 -16.42
CA ALA A 27 -0.85 -0.57 -16.01
C ALA A 27 -0.79 0.47 -14.89
N LEU A 28 -1.57 1.55 -15.00
CA LEU A 28 -1.65 2.60 -13.96
C LEU A 28 -2.24 2.05 -12.66
N ARG A 29 -3.30 1.24 -12.74
CA ARG A 29 -3.90 0.60 -11.57
C ARG A 29 -2.93 -0.38 -10.89
N SER A 30 -2.24 -1.19 -11.69
CA SER A 30 -1.26 -2.15 -11.17
C SER A 30 -0.11 -1.43 -10.46
N ASP A 31 0.45 -0.39 -11.07
CA ASP A 31 1.51 0.42 -10.50
C ASP A 31 1.05 1.10 -9.19
N ALA A 32 -0.15 1.66 -9.18
CA ALA A 32 -0.71 2.30 -8.00
C ALA A 32 -0.93 1.30 -6.86
N ARG A 33 -1.42 0.10 -7.15
CA ARG A 33 -1.59 -0.96 -6.15
C ARG A 33 -0.25 -1.37 -5.55
N GLN A 34 0.76 -1.50 -6.39
CA GLN A 34 2.09 -1.88 -5.93
C GLN A 34 2.69 -0.79 -5.04
N ARG A 35 2.61 0.47 -5.44
CA ARG A 35 3.06 1.61 -4.63
C ARG A 35 2.31 1.71 -3.31
N ALA A 36 1.01 1.52 -3.35
CA ALA A 36 0.18 1.54 -2.14
C ALA A 36 0.58 0.41 -1.19
N ALA A 37 0.77 -0.81 -1.69
CA ALA A 37 1.20 -1.95 -0.90
C ALA A 37 2.59 -1.73 -0.31
N ASP A 38 3.53 -1.22 -1.08
CA ASP A 38 4.89 -0.91 -0.61
C ASP A 38 4.87 0.16 0.50
N THR A 39 4.04 1.18 0.34
CA THR A 39 3.87 2.25 1.34
C THR A 39 3.28 1.70 2.63
N GLU A 40 2.23 0.89 2.55
CA GLU A 40 1.62 0.23 3.71
C GLU A 40 2.62 -0.69 4.41
N ASN A 41 3.36 -1.50 3.66
CA ASN A 41 4.35 -2.41 4.22
C ASN A 41 5.49 -1.67 4.93
N GLN A 42 5.97 -0.58 4.37
CA GLN A 42 6.98 0.26 5.02
C GLN A 42 6.46 0.89 6.29
N ALA A 43 5.23 1.40 6.27
CA ALA A 43 4.60 2.00 7.44
C ALA A 43 4.39 0.95 8.54
N ASP A 44 3.91 -0.23 8.20
CA ASP A 44 3.73 -1.34 9.14
C ASP A 44 5.05 -1.78 9.76
N PHE A 45 6.11 -1.88 8.96
CA PHE A 45 7.43 -2.24 9.44
C PHE A 45 7.97 -1.21 10.44
N GLN A 46 7.85 0.06 10.14
CA GLN A 46 8.25 1.14 11.04
C GLN A 46 7.42 1.15 12.33
N ALA A 47 6.11 0.97 12.19
CA ALA A 47 5.21 0.93 13.33
C ALA A 47 5.50 -0.27 14.24
N ASP A 48 5.76 -1.44 13.67
CA ASP A 48 6.11 -2.64 14.43
C ASP A 48 7.42 -2.45 15.21
N ARG A 49 8.41 -1.80 14.62
CA ARG A 49 9.67 -1.48 15.32
C ARG A 49 9.43 -0.56 16.52
N LEU A 50 8.58 0.45 16.36
CA LEU A 50 8.24 1.35 17.47
C LEU A 50 7.46 0.62 18.55
N GLN A 51 6.57 -0.29 18.21
CA GLN A 51 5.86 -1.12 19.17
C GLN A 51 6.80 -2.05 19.96
N GLN A 52 7.78 -2.63 19.30
CA GLN A 52 8.80 -3.43 19.99
C GLN A 52 9.61 -2.58 20.96
N GLN A 53 10.02 -1.38 20.54
CA GLN A 53 10.72 -0.46 21.42
C GLN A 53 9.85 -0.04 22.62
N ALA A 54 8.56 0.20 22.39
CA ALA A 54 7.62 0.51 23.45
C ALA A 54 7.49 -0.65 24.46
N SER A 55 7.38 -1.88 23.95
CA SER A 55 7.31 -3.07 24.78
C SER A 55 8.59 -3.26 25.62
N ASP A 56 9.76 -3.06 25.00
CA ASP A 56 11.04 -3.13 25.71
C ASP A 56 11.15 -2.09 26.82
N LEU A 57 10.69 -0.86 26.55
CA LEU A 57 10.65 0.19 27.55
C LEU A 57 9.69 -0.12 28.70
N GLN A 58 8.55 -0.73 28.41
CA GLN A 58 7.62 -1.19 29.45
C GLN A 58 8.25 -2.25 30.35
N ASN A 59 8.98 -3.19 29.77
CA ASN A 59 9.70 -4.21 30.51
C ASN A 59 10.81 -3.60 31.38
N GLN A 60 11.56 -2.64 30.85
CA GLN A 60 12.56 -1.89 31.60
C GLN A 60 11.92 -1.06 32.71
N ALA A 61 10.76 -0.47 32.47
CA ALA A 61 10.01 0.29 33.46
C ALA A 61 9.60 -0.56 34.65
N ALA A 62 9.14 -1.79 34.38
CA ALA A 62 8.77 -2.75 35.42
C ALA A 62 9.96 -3.14 36.28
N GLN A 63 11.14 -3.27 35.68
CA GLN A 63 12.38 -3.60 36.41
C GLN A 63 12.94 -2.43 37.20
N ALA A 64 12.88 -1.23 36.64
CA ALA A 64 13.44 -0.03 37.27
C ALA A 64 12.60 0.48 38.44
N GLY A 65 11.29 0.46 38.31
CA GLY A 65 10.37 0.97 39.35
C GLY A 65 10.51 2.48 39.58
N GLY A 66 9.69 3.03 40.48
CA GLY A 66 9.75 4.42 40.92
C GLY A 66 9.59 5.43 39.80
N MET A 67 10.24 6.59 39.95
CA MET A 67 10.17 7.68 38.98
C MET A 67 10.80 7.34 37.63
N THR A 68 11.86 6.56 37.62
CA THR A 68 12.50 6.09 36.39
C THR A 68 11.56 5.18 35.61
N GLY A 69 10.90 4.26 36.28
CA GLY A 69 9.90 3.39 35.67
C GLY A 69 8.73 4.17 35.07
N GLU A 70 8.26 5.20 35.76
CA GLU A 70 7.18 6.05 35.28
C GLU A 70 7.57 6.84 34.01
N ARG A 71 8.78 7.40 33.99
CA ARG A 71 9.30 8.09 32.79
C ARG A 71 9.40 7.13 31.60
N LEU A 72 9.85 5.91 31.83
CA LEU A 72 9.92 4.90 30.78
C LEU A 72 8.55 4.51 30.24
N ARG A 73 7.54 4.41 31.12
CA ARG A 73 6.16 4.16 30.71
C ARG A 73 5.59 5.28 29.84
N ILE A 74 5.85 6.54 30.20
CA ILE A 74 5.42 7.69 29.42
C ILE A 74 6.05 7.64 28.01
N ARG A 75 7.34 7.32 27.95
CA ARG A 75 8.05 7.18 26.68
C ARG A 75 7.50 6.03 25.83
N ALA A 76 7.19 4.92 26.48
CA ALA A 76 6.57 3.76 25.82
C ALA A 76 5.21 4.12 25.21
N LYS A 77 4.38 4.86 25.93
CA LYS A 77 3.08 5.34 25.41
C LYS A 77 3.26 6.27 24.22
N ALA A 78 4.25 7.15 24.27
CA ALA A 78 4.54 8.08 23.16
C ALA A 78 4.94 7.30 21.90
N LEU A 79 5.78 6.27 22.02
CA LEU A 79 6.17 5.42 20.90
C LEU A 79 4.99 4.61 20.35
N ASP A 80 4.11 4.12 21.20
CA ASP A 80 2.92 3.41 20.79
C ASP A 80 1.98 4.32 19.99
N GLN A 81 1.78 5.56 20.45
CA GLN A 81 1.00 6.55 19.71
C GLN A 81 1.64 6.91 18.37
N GLU A 82 2.96 7.06 18.34
CA GLU A 82 3.70 7.33 17.12
C GLU A 82 3.53 6.19 16.11
N SER A 83 3.55 4.93 16.57
CA SER A 83 3.32 3.78 15.71
C SER A 83 1.93 3.82 15.04
N LYS A 84 0.91 4.22 15.79
CA LYS A 84 -0.46 4.37 15.27
C LYS A 84 -0.55 5.48 14.23
N VAL A 85 0.12 6.60 14.47
CA VAL A 85 0.17 7.73 13.52
C VAL A 85 0.86 7.30 12.23
N ILE A 86 1.96 6.56 12.31
CA ILE A 86 2.70 6.06 11.14
C ILE A 86 1.83 5.14 10.30
N ARG A 87 1.09 4.20 10.92
CA ARG A 87 0.16 3.33 10.20
C ARG A 87 -0.93 4.13 9.49
N LYS A 88 -1.51 5.09 10.19
CA LYS A 88 -2.55 5.94 9.62
C LYS A 88 -2.03 6.77 8.44
N GLN A 89 -0.84 7.34 8.57
CA GLN A 89 -0.19 8.05 7.47
C GLN A 89 0.09 7.14 6.28
N GLY A 90 0.54 5.92 6.52
CA GLY A 90 0.76 4.91 5.49
C GLY A 90 -0.52 4.59 4.73
N ASP A 91 -1.63 4.37 5.45
CA ASP A 91 -2.94 4.11 4.86
C ASP A 91 -3.42 5.30 4.02
N MET A 92 -3.28 6.51 4.53
CA MET A 92 -3.66 7.73 3.82
C MET A 92 -2.84 7.94 2.54
N GLN A 93 -1.54 7.69 2.59
CA GLN A 93 -0.66 7.78 1.42
C GLN A 93 -0.99 6.70 0.39
N ALA A 94 -1.29 5.50 0.83
CA ALA A 94 -1.71 4.41 -0.05
C ALA A 94 -3.04 4.74 -0.75
N ASP A 95 -4.02 5.25 -0.02
CA ASP A 95 -5.30 5.69 -0.58
C ASP A 95 -5.12 6.84 -1.57
N ALA A 96 -4.25 7.80 -1.24
CA ALA A 96 -3.93 8.91 -2.14
C ALA A 96 -3.32 8.42 -3.47
N ALA A 97 -2.45 7.41 -3.42
CA ALA A 97 -1.87 6.82 -4.63
C ALA A 97 -2.93 6.14 -5.50
N ARG A 98 -3.88 5.45 -4.89
CA ARG A 98 -4.99 4.81 -5.60
C ARG A 98 -5.92 5.85 -6.24
N GLU A 99 -6.27 6.89 -5.51
CA GLU A 99 -7.12 7.98 -5.99
C GLU A 99 -6.47 8.76 -7.14
N ASP A 100 -5.16 9.02 -7.05
CA ASP A 100 -4.40 9.69 -8.11
C ASP A 100 -4.43 8.86 -9.41
N ALA A 101 -4.26 7.55 -9.31
CA ALA A 101 -4.35 6.66 -10.46
C ALA A 101 -5.75 6.68 -11.09
N ASP A 102 -6.80 6.62 -10.28
CA ASP A 102 -8.18 6.70 -10.76
C ASP A 102 -8.47 8.04 -11.44
N ALA A 103 -7.97 9.14 -10.88
CA ALA A 103 -8.12 10.47 -11.48
C ALA A 103 -7.41 10.57 -12.84
N ARG A 104 -6.22 10.00 -12.97
CA ARG A 104 -5.49 9.95 -14.24
C ARG A 104 -6.21 9.13 -15.30
N ILE A 105 -6.78 8.00 -14.89
CA ILE A 105 -7.57 7.14 -15.79
C ILE A 105 -8.80 7.90 -16.30
N LYS A 106 -9.52 8.58 -15.41
CA LYS A 106 -10.68 9.41 -15.79
C LYS A 106 -10.29 10.54 -16.76
N ALA A 107 -9.18 11.22 -16.48
CA ALA A 107 -8.67 12.29 -17.32
C ALA A 107 -8.32 11.78 -18.72
N SER A 108 -7.74 10.59 -18.84
CA SER A 108 -7.40 10.01 -20.14
C SER A 108 -8.64 9.60 -20.94
N LYS A 109 -9.72 9.19 -20.29
CA LYS A 109 -10.99 8.82 -20.95
C LYS A 109 -11.78 10.02 -21.47
N SER A 110 -11.61 11.20 -20.86
CA SER A 110 -12.33 12.41 -21.24
C SER A 110 -11.68 13.15 -22.43
N ARG A 111 -10.55 12.71 -22.91
CA ARG A 111 -9.88 13.19 -24.11
C ARG A 111 -10.23 12.32 -25.31
#